data_836315667eaef70e72f6d732138b6978
#
_entry.id   836315667eaef70e72f6d732138b6978
#
_cell.length_a   1.000
_cell.length_b   1.000
_cell.length_c   1.000
_cell.angle_alpha   90.00
_cell.angle_beta   90.00
_cell.angle_gamma   90.00
#
_symmetry.space_group_name_H-M   'P 1'
#
loop_
_entity.id
_entity.type
_entity.pdbx_description
1 polymer ?
#
loop_
_entity_poly.entity_id
_entity_poly.type
_entity_poly.pdbx_seq_one_letter_code
_entity_poly.pdbx_strand_id
1 'polypeptide(L)'
;MKNKVQRHFSLFKTNKLLLLGAITVLVCSSNALAQNNGNKLVSDNFDFAKRQMVHMLENIPQGEAKMPHSINGKGNTSCRSIYWWTSGFFPGILWYINEYTGDKAFESFAKKWTEKLEPV
;
A
#
# COMPACT_ATOMS: atom_id res chain seq x y z
N MET A 1 -10.81 -14.68 64.86
CA MET A 1 -11.48 -13.77 63.91
C MET A 1 -10.55 -13.06 62.94
N LYS A 2 -9.26 -12.93 63.15
CA LYS A 2 -8.29 -12.22 62.25
C LYS A 2 -8.02 -12.91 60.92
N ASN A 3 -8.11 -14.23 60.81
CA ASN A 3 -7.77 -14.98 59.58
C ASN A 3 -8.81 -14.93 58.45
N LYS A 4 -10.06 -14.59 58.75
CA LYS A 4 -11.12 -14.56 57.71
C LYS A 4 -11.07 -13.22 56.90
N VAL A 5 -10.70 -12.14 57.53
CA VAL A 5 -10.56 -10.81 56.93
C VAL A 5 -9.34 -10.74 55.98
N GLN A 6 -8.23 -11.39 56.36
CA GLN A 6 -7.02 -11.46 55.57
C GLN A 6 -7.25 -12.25 54.24
N ARG A 7 -8.03 -13.32 54.22
CA ARG A 7 -8.33 -14.11 53.03
C ARG A 7 -9.22 -13.33 52.03
N HIS A 8 -10.16 -12.54 52.51
CA HIS A 8 -10.99 -11.70 51.64
C HIS A 8 -10.18 -10.60 50.95
N PHE A 9 -9.22 -10.00 51.63
CA PHE A 9 -8.37 -8.93 51.07
C PHE A 9 -7.39 -9.48 50.02
N SER A 10 -6.90 -10.72 50.20
CA SER A 10 -6.03 -11.40 49.23
C SER A 10 -6.76 -11.77 47.94
N LEU A 11 -8.01 -12.26 48.04
CA LEU A 11 -8.85 -12.59 46.88
C LEU A 11 -9.24 -11.37 46.02
N PHE A 12 -9.46 -10.22 46.67
CA PHE A 12 -9.74 -8.97 45.96
C PHE A 12 -8.52 -8.44 45.18
N LYS A 13 -7.31 -8.62 45.73
CA LYS A 13 -6.06 -8.20 45.06
C LYS A 13 -5.75 -9.06 43.84
N THR A 14 -5.92 -10.39 43.93
CA THR A 14 -5.70 -11.32 42.80
C THR A 14 -6.69 -11.13 41.70
N ASN A 15 -7.96 -10.87 41.97
CA ASN A 15 -8.97 -10.62 40.94
C ASN A 15 -8.71 -9.29 40.17
N LYS A 16 -8.23 -8.23 40.82
CA LYS A 16 -7.85 -6.99 40.15
C LYS A 16 -6.64 -7.16 39.23
N LEU A 17 -5.64 -7.95 39.66
CA LEU A 17 -4.46 -8.23 38.84
C LEU A 17 -4.81 -9.05 37.60
N LEU A 18 -5.68 -10.06 37.75
CA LEU A 18 -6.19 -10.87 36.63
C LEU A 18 -7.04 -10.06 35.66
N LEU A 19 -7.86 -9.12 36.17
CA LEU A 19 -8.67 -8.23 35.33
C LEU A 19 -7.80 -7.26 34.53
N LEU A 20 -6.77 -6.67 35.14
CA LEU A 20 -5.81 -5.81 34.42
C LEU A 20 -5.04 -6.60 33.35
N GLY A 21 -4.62 -7.83 33.62
CA GLY A 21 -3.95 -8.70 32.65
C GLY A 21 -4.85 -9.05 31.46
N ALA A 22 -6.13 -9.34 31.71
CA ALA A 22 -7.10 -9.63 30.65
C ALA A 22 -7.36 -8.41 29.75
N ILE A 23 -7.46 -7.21 30.30
CA ILE A 23 -7.66 -5.96 29.56
C ILE A 23 -6.44 -5.66 28.67
N THR A 24 -5.22 -5.85 29.19
CA THR A 24 -4.00 -5.62 28.38
C THR A 24 -3.89 -6.58 27.19
N VAL A 25 -4.23 -7.85 27.38
CA VAL A 25 -4.24 -8.84 26.28
C VAL A 25 -5.29 -8.49 25.23
N LEU A 26 -6.47 -8.01 25.63
CA LEU A 26 -7.51 -7.60 24.68
C LEU A 26 -7.10 -6.38 23.84
N VAL A 27 -6.44 -5.40 24.43
CA VAL A 27 -5.98 -4.19 23.71
C VAL A 27 -4.83 -4.52 22.76
N CYS A 28 -3.92 -5.41 23.12
CA CYS A 28 -2.84 -5.86 22.23
C CYS A 28 -3.36 -6.64 21.02
N SER A 29 -4.37 -7.49 21.21
CA SER A 29 -4.93 -8.29 20.10
C SER A 29 -5.71 -7.45 19.10
N SER A 30 -6.40 -6.38 19.51
CA SER A 30 -7.12 -5.49 18.60
C SER A 30 -6.19 -4.69 17.67
N ASN A 31 -5.03 -4.29 18.16
CA ASN A 31 -4.03 -3.58 17.32
C ASN A 31 -3.43 -4.50 16.24
N ALA A 32 -3.16 -5.77 16.57
CA ALA A 32 -2.61 -6.74 15.61
C ALA A 32 -3.58 -7.04 14.46
N LEU A 33 -4.88 -7.14 14.75
CA LEU A 33 -5.92 -7.35 13.73
C LEU A 33 -6.10 -6.14 12.81
N ALA A 34 -6.05 -4.92 13.34
CA ALA A 34 -6.16 -3.70 12.57
C ALA A 34 -4.96 -3.52 11.62
N GLN A 35 -3.76 -3.80 12.07
CA GLN A 35 -2.53 -3.72 11.27
C GLN A 35 -2.51 -4.75 10.14
N ASN A 36 -2.99 -5.96 10.38
CA ASN A 36 -3.06 -7.01 9.37
C ASN A 36 -4.05 -6.64 8.23
N ASN A 37 -5.20 -6.08 8.57
CA ASN A 37 -6.17 -5.60 7.58
C ASN A 37 -5.63 -4.43 6.75
N GLY A 38 -4.90 -3.50 7.37
CA GLY A 38 -4.24 -2.39 6.68
C GLY A 38 -3.19 -2.89 5.67
N ASN A 39 -2.33 -3.80 6.08
CA ASN A 39 -1.30 -4.37 5.22
C ASN A 39 -1.91 -5.13 4.03
N LYS A 40 -2.99 -5.90 4.27
CA LYS A 40 -3.71 -6.58 3.20
C LYS A 40 -4.32 -5.61 2.20
N LEU A 41 -4.96 -4.54 2.67
CA LEU A 41 -5.53 -3.51 1.80
C LEU A 41 -4.46 -2.88 0.90
N VAL A 42 -3.31 -2.53 1.47
CA VAL A 42 -2.18 -1.95 0.71
C VAL A 42 -1.68 -2.95 -0.34
N SER A 43 -1.43 -4.20 0.04
CA SER A 43 -0.99 -5.25 -0.89
C SER A 43 -1.97 -5.44 -2.05
N ASP A 44 -3.26 -5.59 -1.76
CA ASP A 44 -4.29 -5.79 -2.77
C ASP A 44 -4.35 -4.62 -3.78
N ASN A 45 -4.16 -3.39 -3.30
CA ASN A 45 -4.13 -2.20 -4.16
C ASN A 45 -2.88 -2.14 -5.04
N PHE A 46 -1.71 -2.51 -4.52
CA PHE A 46 -0.49 -2.59 -5.34
C PHE A 46 -0.58 -3.70 -6.39
N ASP A 47 -1.13 -4.86 -6.05
CA ASP A 47 -1.38 -5.94 -7.01
C ASP A 47 -2.37 -5.51 -8.11
N PHE A 48 -3.41 -4.77 -7.74
CA PHE A 48 -4.32 -4.18 -8.71
C PHE A 48 -3.61 -3.17 -9.62
N ALA A 49 -2.88 -2.21 -9.04
CA ALA A 49 -2.13 -1.19 -9.78
C ALA A 49 -1.12 -1.83 -10.74
N LYS A 50 -0.40 -2.87 -10.29
CA LYS A 50 0.54 -3.64 -11.12
C LYS A 50 -0.14 -4.20 -12.36
N ARG A 51 -1.30 -4.88 -12.21
CA ARG A 51 -2.05 -5.42 -13.35
C ARG A 51 -2.51 -4.32 -14.32
N GLN A 52 -2.99 -3.19 -13.79
CA GLN A 52 -3.42 -2.06 -14.61
C GLN A 52 -2.25 -1.44 -15.40
N MET A 53 -1.09 -1.31 -14.77
CA MET A 53 0.10 -0.77 -15.43
C MET A 53 0.63 -1.72 -16.52
N VAL A 54 0.64 -3.03 -16.29
CA VAL A 54 0.99 -4.01 -17.34
C VAL A 54 0.04 -3.87 -18.54
N HIS A 55 -1.27 -3.86 -18.29
CA HIS A 55 -2.26 -3.67 -19.35
C HIS A 55 -2.06 -2.35 -20.10
N MET A 56 -1.77 -1.26 -19.39
CA MET A 56 -1.50 0.03 -20.02
C MET A 56 -0.23 -0.02 -20.87
N LEU A 57 0.86 -0.60 -20.36
CA LEU A 57 2.13 -0.74 -21.09
C LEU A 57 1.99 -1.52 -22.41
N GLU A 58 1.17 -2.56 -22.41
CA GLU A 58 0.87 -3.36 -23.61
C GLU A 58 0.05 -2.60 -24.67
N ASN A 59 -0.75 -1.62 -24.23
CA ASN A 59 -1.69 -0.89 -25.08
C ASN A 59 -1.28 0.56 -25.37
N ILE A 60 -0.05 0.96 -25.02
CA ILE A 60 0.48 2.27 -25.38
C ILE A 60 0.76 2.32 -26.90
N PRO A 61 0.23 3.30 -27.62
CA PRO A 61 0.58 3.51 -29.03
C PRO A 61 2.10 3.66 -29.20
N GLN A 62 2.68 2.88 -30.09
CA GLN A 62 4.11 2.96 -30.40
C GLN A 62 4.40 4.23 -31.21
N GLY A 63 5.54 4.87 -30.93
CA GLY A 63 6.02 6.08 -31.62
C GLY A 63 5.80 7.36 -30.82
N GLU A 64 6.66 8.32 -31.06
CA GLU A 64 6.74 9.67 -30.50
C GLU A 64 6.94 9.82 -28.98
N ALA A 65 7.45 10.98 -28.59
CA ALA A 65 7.63 11.41 -27.20
C ALA A 65 6.28 11.77 -26.56
N LYS A 66 5.46 10.74 -26.29
CA LYS A 66 4.13 10.88 -25.66
C LYS A 66 4.07 10.06 -24.39
N MET A 67 3.45 10.64 -23.37
CA MET A 67 3.21 10.00 -22.10
C MET A 67 1.77 9.53 -21.96
N PRO A 68 1.50 8.31 -21.49
CA PRO A 68 0.16 7.87 -21.14
C PRO A 68 -0.46 8.84 -20.12
N HIS A 69 -1.70 9.21 -20.35
CA HIS A 69 -2.38 10.21 -19.56
C HIS A 69 -3.71 9.71 -18.99
N SER A 70 -4.52 9.07 -19.82
CA SER A 70 -5.86 8.59 -19.42
C SER A 70 -6.34 7.48 -20.35
N ILE A 71 -7.48 6.90 -20.02
CA ILE A 71 -8.22 6.00 -20.91
C ILE A 71 -9.37 6.79 -21.52
N ASN A 72 -9.53 6.72 -22.84
CA ASN A 72 -10.64 7.36 -23.52
C ASN A 72 -11.94 6.56 -23.40
N GLY A 73 -13.06 7.12 -23.83
CA GLY A 73 -14.38 6.47 -23.76
C GLY A 73 -14.52 5.16 -24.56
N LYS A 74 -13.50 4.80 -25.37
CA LYS A 74 -13.43 3.53 -26.12
C LYS A 74 -12.48 2.51 -25.48
N GLY A 75 -11.95 2.80 -24.29
CA GLY A 75 -10.99 1.93 -23.58
C GLY A 75 -9.55 2.04 -24.07
N ASN A 76 -9.21 2.93 -25.01
CA ASN A 76 -7.85 3.07 -25.53
C ASN A 76 -7.05 4.07 -24.69
N THR A 77 -5.74 3.85 -24.58
CA THR A 77 -4.81 4.76 -23.93
C THR A 77 -4.72 6.07 -24.70
N SER A 78 -5.01 7.18 -24.03
CA SER A 78 -4.81 8.54 -24.52
C SER A 78 -3.47 9.06 -24.01
N CYS A 79 -2.65 9.61 -24.90
CA CYS A 79 -1.33 10.13 -24.58
C CYS A 79 -1.25 11.64 -24.70
N ARG A 80 -0.34 12.27 -23.96
CA ARG A 80 -0.02 13.71 -24.00
C ARG A 80 1.47 13.90 -24.30
N SER A 81 1.82 15.12 -24.69
CA SER A 81 3.22 15.52 -24.84
C SER A 81 4.01 15.31 -23.55
N ILE A 82 5.30 15.03 -23.65
CA ILE A 82 6.22 14.95 -22.50
C ILE A 82 6.26 16.27 -21.70
N TYR A 83 5.98 17.40 -22.33
CA TYR A 83 5.91 18.73 -21.70
C TYR A 83 4.60 19.00 -20.95
N TRP A 84 3.69 18.04 -20.93
CA TRP A 84 2.45 18.17 -20.17
C TRP A 84 2.70 17.99 -18.68
N TRP A 85 2.12 18.82 -17.84
CA TRP A 85 2.39 18.88 -16.40
C TRP A 85 2.21 17.55 -15.64
N THR A 86 1.42 16.62 -16.16
CA THR A 86 1.24 15.28 -15.55
C THR A 86 2.20 14.22 -16.08
N SER A 87 3.11 14.55 -16.98
CA SER A 87 3.92 13.57 -17.70
C SER A 87 4.80 12.71 -16.78
N GLY A 88 5.25 13.29 -15.66
CA GLY A 88 6.02 12.57 -14.65
C GLY A 88 5.23 11.54 -13.82
N PHE A 89 3.89 11.59 -13.84
CA PHE A 89 3.09 10.68 -13.02
C PHE A 89 3.18 9.23 -13.48
N PHE A 90 3.21 8.99 -14.78
CA PHE A 90 3.29 7.64 -15.30
C PHE A 90 4.58 6.92 -14.88
N PRO A 91 5.79 7.44 -15.14
CA PRO A 91 7.01 6.81 -14.63
C PRO A 91 7.06 6.79 -13.10
N GLY A 92 6.52 7.80 -12.40
CA GLY A 92 6.43 7.81 -10.96
C GLY A 92 5.63 6.62 -10.39
N ILE A 93 4.49 6.27 -11.00
CA ILE A 93 3.71 5.09 -10.60
C ILE A 93 4.52 3.80 -10.80
N LEU A 94 5.26 3.68 -11.91
CA LEU A 94 6.11 2.51 -12.17
C LEU A 94 7.22 2.36 -11.12
N TRP A 95 7.83 3.48 -10.69
CA TRP A 95 8.80 3.50 -9.60
C TRP A 95 8.16 3.07 -8.26
N TYR A 96 6.98 3.55 -7.90
CA TYR A 96 6.30 3.15 -6.68
C TYR A 96 5.96 1.66 -6.66
N ILE A 97 5.52 1.10 -7.79
CA ILE A 97 5.26 -0.35 -7.90
C ILE A 97 6.56 -1.13 -7.72
N ASN A 98 7.67 -0.69 -8.34
CA ASN A 98 8.96 -1.33 -8.15
C ASN A 98 9.43 -1.26 -6.70
N GLU A 99 9.35 -0.10 -6.07
CA GLU A 99 9.76 0.10 -4.67
C GLU A 99 8.98 -0.81 -3.71
N TYR A 100 7.66 -0.91 -3.90
CA TYR A 100 6.82 -1.73 -3.04
C TYR A 100 6.99 -3.24 -3.28
N THR A 101 7.11 -3.66 -4.55
CA THR A 101 7.10 -5.08 -4.93
C THR A 101 8.49 -5.68 -5.12
N GLY A 102 9.52 -4.87 -5.33
CA GLY A 102 10.86 -5.31 -5.73
C GLY A 102 10.95 -5.86 -7.16
N ASP A 103 9.89 -5.72 -7.97
CA ASP A 103 9.81 -6.29 -9.31
C ASP A 103 10.73 -5.57 -10.30
N LYS A 104 11.79 -6.26 -10.75
CA LYS A 104 12.81 -5.75 -11.66
C LYS A 104 12.29 -5.38 -13.06
N ALA A 105 11.18 -5.96 -13.50
CA ALA A 105 10.54 -5.55 -14.75
C ALA A 105 10.02 -4.13 -14.64
N PHE A 106 9.40 -3.77 -13.49
CA PHE A 106 8.94 -2.41 -13.22
C PHE A 106 10.08 -1.41 -13.07
N GLU A 107 11.23 -1.81 -12.52
CA GLU A 107 12.43 -0.97 -12.52
C GLU A 107 12.86 -0.61 -13.97
N SER A 108 12.90 -1.60 -14.84
CA SER A 108 13.26 -1.40 -16.24
C SER A 108 12.26 -0.49 -16.97
N PHE A 109 10.97 -0.69 -16.74
CA PHE A 109 9.93 0.18 -17.31
C PHE A 109 10.04 1.61 -16.76
N ALA A 110 10.22 1.76 -15.46
CA ALA A 110 10.35 3.08 -14.82
C ALA A 110 11.55 3.85 -15.38
N LYS A 111 12.71 3.24 -15.50
CA LYS A 111 13.90 3.83 -16.13
C LYS A 111 13.60 4.28 -17.56
N LYS A 112 13.13 3.37 -18.42
CA LYS A 112 12.81 3.64 -19.82
C LYS A 112 11.83 4.82 -19.99
N TRP A 113 10.83 4.92 -19.12
CA TRP A 113 9.83 6.00 -19.20
C TRP A 113 10.29 7.30 -18.55
N THR A 114 11.21 7.24 -17.56
CA THR A 114 11.87 8.44 -17.00
C THR A 114 12.81 9.06 -18.03
N GLU A 115 13.61 8.25 -18.73
CA GLU A 115 14.55 8.71 -19.77
C GLU A 115 13.84 9.51 -20.88
N LYS A 116 12.59 9.18 -21.19
CA LYS A 116 11.79 9.98 -22.15
C LYS A 116 11.51 11.41 -21.70
N LEU A 117 11.68 11.72 -20.43
CA LEU A 117 11.46 13.06 -19.86
C LEU A 117 12.75 13.90 -19.80
N GLU A 118 13.92 13.33 -20.13
CA GLU A 118 15.21 14.06 -20.10
C GLU A 118 15.21 15.39 -20.89
N PRO A 119 14.45 15.54 -22.01
CA PRO A 119 14.41 16.80 -22.74
C PRO A 119 13.56 17.90 -22.07
N VAL A 120 12.93 17.66 -20.90
CA VAL A 120 11.98 18.60 -20.24
C VAL A 120 12.69 19.53 -19.22
#